data_28bbd2f495746f8ca014490003873a27
#
_entry.id   28bbd2f495746f8ca014490003873a27
#
_cell.length_a   1.000
_cell.length_b   1.000
_cell.length_c   1.000
_cell.angle_alpha   90.00
_cell.angle_beta   90.00
_cell.angle_gamma   90.00
#
_symmetry.space_group_name_H-M   'P 1'
#
loop_
_entity.id
_entity.type
_entity.pdbx_description
1 polymer ?
#
loop_
_entity_poly.entity_id
_entity_poly.type
_entity_poly.pdbx_seq_one_letter_code
_entity_poly.pdbx_strand_id
1 'polypeptide(L)'
;MQHGTFVCVALALILTARAGNLKADSGKQAANAKIDRLIKQLGDDDFAKREAASKELDALGEPALAALRKAAASGTDPEIQRRAEQAVRAINARIGKKELAKWEGTWMTEERVYLKLSGARFSSGTPTYGPGSGTITIVEVGDKVTLADLVNDEGPLKGGTALAIFRRDGETLHACWSYTTTRPTDFKNEGNNYCFTFKRVKK
;
A
#
# COMPACT_ATOMS: atom_id res chain seq x y z
N MET A 1 -33.63 -48.65 -33.77
CA MET A 1 -32.65 -48.11 -34.69
C MET A 1 -32.53 -46.61 -34.48
N GLN A 2 -31.33 -46.11 -34.32
CA GLN A 2 -30.77 -44.76 -34.23
C GLN A 2 -30.38 -44.33 -32.81
N HIS A 3 -29.16 -44.77 -32.43
CA HIS A 3 -28.29 -44.10 -31.47
C HIS A 3 -27.17 -43.47 -32.27
N GLY A 4 -27.02 -42.16 -32.14
CA GLY A 4 -25.89 -41.47 -32.77
C GLY A 4 -25.81 -40.02 -32.40
N THR A 5 -24.63 -39.67 -31.86
CA THR A 5 -24.05 -38.36 -31.86
C THR A 5 -24.44 -37.31 -30.79
N PHE A 6 -23.83 -37.40 -29.61
CA PHE A 6 -23.56 -36.22 -28.81
C PHE A 6 -22.31 -36.46 -27.94
N VAL A 7 -21.11 -36.48 -28.53
CA VAL A 7 -19.83 -36.44 -27.85
C VAL A 7 -18.83 -35.73 -28.74
N CYS A 8 -18.81 -34.41 -28.84
CA CYS A 8 -17.69 -33.65 -29.43
C CYS A 8 -17.62 -32.16 -29.11
N VAL A 9 -18.36 -31.63 -28.10
CA VAL A 9 -18.29 -30.17 -27.81
C VAL A 9 -17.54 -29.84 -26.50
N ALA A 10 -17.27 -30.80 -25.63
CA ALA A 10 -16.68 -30.54 -24.31
C ALA A 10 -15.13 -30.44 -24.30
N LEU A 11 -14.42 -30.80 -25.38
CA LEU A 11 -12.95 -30.84 -25.36
C LEU A 11 -12.25 -29.55 -25.82
N ALA A 12 -12.95 -28.66 -26.50
CA ALA A 12 -12.35 -27.43 -27.05
C ALA A 12 -12.24 -26.27 -26.04
N LEU A 13 -13.08 -26.26 -25.00
CA LEU A 13 -13.10 -25.18 -24.00
C LEU A 13 -12.02 -25.32 -22.91
N ILE A 14 -11.44 -26.48 -22.70
CA ILE A 14 -10.41 -26.73 -21.68
C ILE A 14 -9.00 -26.31 -22.19
N LEU A 15 -8.76 -26.34 -23.50
CA LEU A 15 -7.45 -25.96 -24.05
C LEU A 15 -7.22 -24.45 -24.07
N THR A 16 -8.24 -23.63 -24.21
CA THR A 16 -8.08 -22.17 -24.27
C THR A 16 -7.79 -21.54 -22.91
N ALA A 17 -8.36 -22.08 -21.82
CA ALA A 17 -8.08 -21.62 -20.46
C ALA A 17 -6.65 -21.93 -20.01
N ARG A 18 -6.05 -23.03 -20.48
CA ARG A 18 -4.69 -23.45 -20.13
C ARG A 18 -3.61 -22.62 -20.84
N ALA A 19 -3.87 -22.18 -22.06
CA ALA A 19 -2.96 -21.33 -22.83
C ALA A 19 -2.88 -19.88 -22.29
N GLY A 20 -3.97 -19.35 -21.72
CA GLY A 20 -4.01 -18.06 -21.05
C GLY A 20 -3.19 -18.02 -19.76
N ASN A 21 -3.25 -19.07 -18.94
CA ASN A 21 -2.46 -19.18 -17.71
C ASN A 21 -0.95 -19.32 -17.97
N LEU A 22 -0.55 -20.04 -19.00
CA LEU A 22 0.86 -20.24 -19.35
C LEU A 22 1.52 -18.92 -19.83
N LYS A 23 0.80 -18.07 -20.55
CA LYS A 23 1.32 -16.76 -20.98
C LYS A 23 1.41 -15.75 -19.83
N ALA A 24 0.47 -15.75 -18.91
CA ALA A 24 0.51 -14.88 -17.73
C ALA A 24 1.65 -15.25 -16.79
N ASP A 25 1.93 -16.55 -16.64
CA ASP A 25 2.99 -17.05 -15.76
C ASP A 25 4.39 -16.77 -16.36
N SER A 26 4.56 -16.93 -17.66
CA SER A 26 5.82 -16.60 -18.34
C SER A 26 6.13 -15.08 -18.29
N GLY A 27 5.12 -14.22 -18.42
CA GLY A 27 5.30 -12.77 -18.28
C GLY A 27 5.72 -12.34 -16.87
N LYS A 28 5.12 -12.95 -15.84
CA LYS A 28 5.48 -12.70 -14.43
C LYS A 28 6.89 -13.19 -14.11
N GLN A 29 7.28 -14.35 -14.60
CA GLN A 29 8.66 -14.87 -14.45
C GLN A 29 9.69 -13.96 -15.12
N ALA A 30 9.44 -13.48 -16.33
CA ALA A 30 10.34 -12.56 -17.03
C ALA A 30 10.47 -11.22 -16.28
N ALA A 31 9.36 -10.68 -15.74
CA ALA A 31 9.38 -9.47 -14.92
C ALA A 31 10.20 -9.66 -13.64
N ASN A 32 10.02 -10.77 -12.92
CA ASN A 32 10.79 -11.10 -11.73
C ASN A 32 12.28 -11.23 -12.04
N ALA A 33 12.64 -11.94 -13.10
CA ALA A 33 14.04 -12.09 -13.52
C ALA A 33 14.68 -10.73 -13.89
N LYS A 34 13.92 -9.79 -14.47
CA LYS A 34 14.38 -8.42 -14.71
C LYS A 34 14.65 -7.70 -13.39
N ILE A 35 13.72 -7.78 -12.43
CA ILE A 35 13.86 -7.15 -11.11
C ILE A 35 15.09 -7.68 -10.38
N ASP A 36 15.29 -9.00 -10.34
CA ASP A 36 16.44 -9.62 -9.68
C ASP A 36 17.78 -9.18 -10.30
N ARG A 37 17.82 -9.05 -11.63
CA ARG A 37 19.00 -8.53 -12.34
C ARG A 37 19.27 -7.07 -11.95
N LEU A 38 18.25 -6.22 -11.92
CA LEU A 38 18.40 -4.81 -11.56
C LEU A 38 18.84 -4.66 -10.10
N ILE A 39 18.34 -5.49 -9.18
CA ILE A 39 18.79 -5.48 -7.78
C ILE A 39 20.28 -5.82 -7.68
N LYS A 40 20.77 -6.82 -8.42
CA LYS A 40 22.20 -7.11 -8.47
C LYS A 40 23.03 -5.93 -9.01
N GLN A 41 22.50 -5.22 -10.00
CA GLN A 41 23.17 -4.04 -10.58
C GLN A 41 23.19 -2.82 -9.63
N LEU A 42 22.42 -2.80 -8.54
CA LEU A 42 22.55 -1.76 -7.50
C LEU A 42 23.92 -1.79 -6.81
N GLY A 43 24.62 -2.91 -6.82
CA GLY A 43 25.98 -3.07 -6.28
C GLY A 43 27.08 -3.15 -7.36
N ASP A 44 26.78 -2.82 -8.63
CA ASP A 44 27.80 -2.86 -9.70
C ASP A 44 28.92 -1.83 -9.40
N ASP A 45 30.16 -2.16 -9.75
CA ASP A 45 31.31 -1.26 -9.56
C ASP A 45 31.15 0.05 -10.35
N ASP A 46 30.47 -0.01 -11.50
CA ASP A 46 30.18 1.14 -12.34
C ASP A 46 29.01 1.97 -11.77
N PHE A 47 29.30 3.23 -11.44
CA PHE A 47 28.30 4.17 -10.92
C PHE A 47 27.14 4.37 -11.89
N ALA A 48 27.38 4.48 -13.20
CA ALA A 48 26.32 4.70 -14.18
C ALA A 48 25.34 3.54 -14.24
N LYS A 49 25.82 2.30 -14.08
CA LYS A 49 24.96 1.11 -14.02
C LYS A 49 24.12 1.08 -12.74
N ARG A 50 24.70 1.46 -11.59
CA ARG A 50 23.94 1.57 -10.33
C ARG A 50 22.80 2.58 -10.44
N GLU A 51 23.07 3.76 -11.03
CA GLU A 51 22.07 4.79 -11.24
C GLU A 51 20.98 4.37 -12.23
N ALA A 52 21.35 3.70 -13.32
CA ALA A 52 20.40 3.18 -14.29
C ALA A 52 19.48 2.12 -13.65
N ALA A 53 20.05 1.20 -12.87
CA ALA A 53 19.26 0.19 -12.16
C ALA A 53 18.30 0.82 -11.14
N SER A 54 18.74 1.82 -10.36
CA SER A 54 17.90 2.54 -9.42
C SER A 54 16.71 3.22 -10.10
N LYS A 55 16.94 3.88 -11.25
CA LYS A 55 15.88 4.52 -12.05
C LYS A 55 14.89 3.50 -12.63
N GLU A 56 15.39 2.37 -13.15
CA GLU A 56 14.51 1.34 -13.69
C GLU A 56 13.65 0.68 -12.61
N LEU A 57 14.23 0.40 -11.43
CA LEU A 57 13.49 -0.15 -10.30
C LEU A 57 12.42 0.83 -9.79
N ASP A 58 12.75 2.13 -9.73
CA ASP A 58 11.76 3.16 -9.39
C ASP A 58 10.65 3.26 -10.44
N ALA A 59 10.97 3.16 -11.73
CA ALA A 59 9.98 3.17 -12.80
C ALA A 59 9.07 1.94 -12.78
N LEU A 60 9.58 0.76 -12.40
CA LEU A 60 8.78 -0.45 -12.19
C LEU A 60 7.79 -0.27 -11.03
N GLY A 61 8.19 0.41 -9.97
CA GLY A 61 7.32 0.77 -8.86
C GLY A 61 6.89 -0.42 -8.01
N GLU A 62 5.59 -0.51 -7.71
CA GLU A 62 5.00 -1.50 -6.80
C GLU A 62 5.44 -2.96 -7.08
N PRO A 63 5.48 -3.46 -8.33
CA PRO A 63 5.97 -4.81 -8.63
C PRO A 63 7.38 -5.12 -8.11
N ALA A 64 8.24 -4.11 -7.94
CA ALA A 64 9.60 -4.30 -7.45
C ALA A 64 9.70 -4.30 -5.91
N LEU A 65 8.68 -3.84 -5.19
CA LEU A 65 8.76 -3.60 -3.73
C LEU A 65 9.10 -4.85 -2.93
N ALA A 66 8.49 -6.00 -3.24
CA ALA A 66 8.73 -7.23 -2.49
C ALA A 66 10.20 -7.68 -2.58
N ALA A 67 10.77 -7.63 -3.78
CA ALA A 67 12.16 -8.00 -4.02
C ALA A 67 13.14 -6.96 -3.43
N LEU A 68 12.82 -5.66 -3.54
CA LEU A 68 13.59 -4.58 -2.93
C LEU A 68 13.61 -4.67 -1.40
N ARG A 69 12.47 -4.93 -0.75
CA ARG A 69 12.39 -5.14 0.71
C ARG A 69 13.25 -6.33 1.14
N LYS A 70 13.22 -7.43 0.38
CA LYS A 70 14.07 -8.59 0.63
C LYS A 70 15.55 -8.22 0.52
N ALA A 71 15.95 -7.50 -0.53
CA ALA A 71 17.34 -7.07 -0.72
C ALA A 71 17.80 -6.10 0.39
N ALA A 72 16.94 -5.19 0.82
CA ALA A 72 17.21 -4.28 1.94
C ALA A 72 17.42 -5.00 3.28
N ALA A 73 16.66 -6.08 3.53
CA ALA A 73 16.70 -6.80 4.80
C ALA A 73 17.79 -7.87 4.89
N SER A 74 18.18 -8.48 3.79
CA SER A 74 19.03 -9.70 3.76
C SER A 74 20.26 -9.57 2.85
N GLY A 75 20.52 -8.39 2.31
CA GLY A 75 21.67 -8.19 1.42
C GLY A 75 22.99 -8.36 2.14
N THR A 76 23.93 -9.07 1.54
CA THR A 76 25.31 -9.17 2.01
C THR A 76 26.16 -7.98 1.58
N ASP A 77 25.68 -7.22 0.58
CA ASP A 77 26.32 -6.02 0.05
C ASP A 77 25.66 -4.76 0.62
N PRO A 78 26.41 -3.94 1.40
CA PRO A 78 25.87 -2.72 2.02
C PRO A 78 25.37 -1.68 1.01
N GLU A 79 25.95 -1.60 -0.19
CA GLU A 79 25.51 -0.67 -1.23
C GLU A 79 24.17 -1.10 -1.81
N ILE A 80 23.99 -2.39 -2.06
CA ILE A 80 22.69 -2.95 -2.49
C ILE A 80 21.64 -2.68 -1.41
N GLN A 81 21.92 -2.96 -0.13
CA GLN A 81 20.99 -2.70 0.97
C GLN A 81 20.55 -1.24 1.00
N ARG A 82 21.52 -0.32 1.04
CA ARG A 82 21.27 1.12 1.11
C ARG A 82 20.42 1.63 -0.06
N ARG A 83 20.75 1.21 -1.29
CA ARG A 83 20.03 1.63 -2.50
C ARG A 83 18.64 0.98 -2.57
N ALA A 84 18.50 -0.27 -2.17
CA ALA A 84 17.21 -0.94 -2.09
C ALA A 84 16.27 -0.24 -1.08
N GLU A 85 16.76 0.14 0.11
CA GLU A 85 16.01 0.92 1.07
C GLU A 85 15.57 2.29 0.53
N GLN A 86 16.48 2.98 -0.18
CA GLN A 86 16.15 4.26 -0.82
C GLN A 86 15.05 4.10 -1.87
N ALA A 87 15.13 3.06 -2.71
CA ALA A 87 14.13 2.76 -3.71
C ALA A 87 12.77 2.42 -3.07
N VAL A 88 12.74 1.59 -2.01
CA VAL A 88 11.52 1.28 -1.26
C VAL A 88 10.88 2.55 -0.71
N ARG A 89 11.66 3.44 -0.08
CA ARG A 89 11.15 4.72 0.45
C ARG A 89 10.57 5.61 -0.67
N ALA A 90 11.27 5.74 -1.79
CA ALA A 90 10.81 6.58 -2.91
C ALA A 90 9.53 6.04 -3.54
N ILE A 91 9.45 4.73 -3.79
CA ILE A 91 8.27 4.08 -4.35
C ILE A 91 7.08 4.20 -3.39
N ASN A 92 7.27 3.90 -2.10
CA ASN A 92 6.22 4.02 -1.09
C ASN A 92 5.71 5.47 -0.96
N ALA A 93 6.59 6.47 -0.97
CA ALA A 93 6.19 7.88 -0.93
C ALA A 93 5.32 8.26 -2.14
N ARG A 94 5.66 7.78 -3.34
CA ARG A 94 4.89 8.03 -4.56
C ARG A 94 3.53 7.34 -4.54
N ILE A 95 3.48 6.07 -4.12
CA ILE A 95 2.23 5.31 -3.97
C ILE A 95 1.37 5.97 -2.88
N GLY A 96 1.98 6.29 -1.74
CA GLY A 96 1.30 6.95 -0.62
C GLY A 96 0.68 8.30 -1.01
N LYS A 97 1.39 9.12 -1.80
CA LYS A 97 0.82 10.37 -2.32
C LYS A 97 -0.41 10.14 -3.20
N LYS A 98 -0.38 9.11 -4.06
CA LYS A 98 -1.54 8.74 -4.89
C LYS A 98 -2.70 8.23 -4.03
N GLU A 99 -2.41 7.48 -2.97
CA GLU A 99 -3.42 6.94 -2.08
C GLU A 99 -4.09 8.06 -1.27
N LEU A 100 -3.31 8.96 -0.68
CA LEU A 100 -3.84 10.13 0.04
C LEU A 100 -4.72 11.02 -0.83
N ALA A 101 -4.40 11.19 -2.10
CA ALA A 101 -5.23 11.96 -3.03
C ALA A 101 -6.64 11.35 -3.21
N LYS A 102 -6.79 10.04 -3.08
CA LYS A 102 -8.12 9.38 -3.11
C LYS A 102 -8.93 9.66 -1.85
N TRP A 103 -8.25 9.94 -0.72
CA TRP A 103 -8.89 10.18 0.59
C TRP A 103 -9.15 11.66 0.85
N GLU A 104 -8.67 12.55 0.00
CA GLU A 104 -8.80 13.99 0.17
C GLU A 104 -10.25 14.42 0.39
N GLY A 105 -10.49 15.31 1.36
CA GLY A 105 -11.81 15.81 1.72
C GLY A 105 -12.13 15.65 3.19
N THR A 106 -13.41 15.86 3.51
CA THR A 106 -13.94 15.72 4.88
C THR A 106 -14.76 14.45 4.99
N TRP A 107 -14.52 13.72 6.05
CA TRP A 107 -15.17 12.50 6.41
C TRP A 107 -15.78 12.62 7.79
N MET A 108 -16.97 12.07 8.02
CA MET A 108 -17.69 12.22 9.28
C MET A 108 -18.39 10.92 9.67
N THR A 109 -18.39 10.59 10.96
CA THR A 109 -19.19 9.51 11.53
C THR A 109 -20.60 10.01 11.89
N GLU A 110 -21.50 9.11 12.25
CA GLU A 110 -22.84 9.47 12.76
C GLU A 110 -22.74 10.24 14.09
N GLU A 111 -21.75 9.92 14.93
CA GLU A 111 -21.49 10.58 16.21
C GLU A 111 -20.76 11.95 16.06
N ARG A 112 -20.63 12.44 14.84
CA ARG A 112 -19.95 13.70 14.51
C ARG A 112 -18.46 13.75 14.80
N VAL A 113 -17.80 12.60 14.83
CA VAL A 113 -16.34 12.53 14.73
C VAL A 113 -15.96 12.88 13.30
N TYR A 114 -15.09 13.85 13.10
CA TYR A 114 -14.63 14.20 11.77
C TYR A 114 -13.15 13.85 11.55
N LEU A 115 -12.81 13.53 10.31
CA LEU A 115 -11.47 13.42 9.78
C LEU A 115 -11.42 14.18 8.46
N LYS A 116 -10.58 15.22 8.40
CA LYS A 116 -10.31 15.96 7.17
C LYS A 116 -8.91 15.64 6.71
N LEU A 117 -8.79 15.28 5.44
CA LEU A 117 -7.52 14.95 4.79
C LEU A 117 -7.26 15.93 3.65
N SER A 118 -6.06 16.50 3.60
CA SER A 118 -5.62 17.43 2.57
C SER A 118 -4.13 17.20 2.30
N GLY A 119 -3.82 16.50 1.20
CA GLY A 119 -2.47 16.01 0.93
C GLY A 119 -1.94 15.15 2.09
N ALA A 120 -0.77 15.49 2.60
CA ALA A 120 -0.16 14.80 3.75
C ALA A 120 -0.59 15.35 5.11
N ARG A 121 -1.59 16.23 5.16
CA ARG A 121 -2.11 16.80 6.40
C ARG A 121 -3.44 16.18 6.78
N PHE A 122 -3.65 15.97 8.08
CA PHE A 122 -4.96 15.63 8.63
C PHE A 122 -5.39 16.63 9.69
N SER A 123 -6.68 16.77 9.88
CA SER A 123 -7.26 17.27 11.09
C SER A 123 -8.45 16.42 11.51
N SER A 124 -8.60 16.19 12.78
CA SER A 124 -9.67 15.35 13.34
C SER A 124 -10.17 15.95 14.64
N GLY A 125 -11.38 15.61 15.00
CA GLY A 125 -11.96 16.03 16.28
C GLY A 125 -13.24 15.28 16.57
N THR A 126 -13.62 15.33 17.83
CA THR A 126 -14.87 14.79 18.34
C THR A 126 -15.62 15.89 19.07
N PRO A 127 -16.94 15.75 19.33
CA PRO A 127 -17.67 16.69 20.16
C PRO A 127 -17.11 16.84 21.59
N THR A 128 -16.43 15.79 22.08
CA THR A 128 -15.90 15.71 23.46
C THR A 128 -14.45 16.16 23.55
N TYR A 129 -13.63 15.78 22.57
CA TYR A 129 -12.22 16.15 22.50
C TYR A 129 -12.06 17.18 21.39
N GLY A 130 -11.41 18.29 21.71
CA GLY A 130 -11.17 19.37 20.77
C GLY A 130 -10.42 18.92 19.51
N PRO A 131 -10.33 19.82 18.52
CA PRO A 131 -9.65 19.49 17.26
C PRO A 131 -8.17 19.23 17.49
N GLY A 132 -7.62 18.25 16.75
CA GLY A 132 -6.22 18.01 16.59
C GLY A 132 -5.85 17.99 15.13
N SER A 133 -4.61 18.28 14.82
CA SER A 133 -4.09 18.20 13.46
C SER A 133 -2.66 17.67 13.43
N GLY A 134 -2.23 17.25 12.23
CA GLY A 134 -0.91 16.68 12.10
C GLY A 134 -0.60 16.25 10.67
N THR A 135 0.42 15.41 10.58
CA THR A 135 0.90 14.83 9.34
C THR A 135 0.53 13.36 9.24
N ILE A 136 0.01 12.94 8.10
CA ILE A 136 -0.23 11.54 7.78
C ILE A 136 0.80 11.05 6.76
N THR A 137 1.47 9.94 7.08
CA THR A 137 2.44 9.27 6.20
C THR A 137 1.95 7.87 5.88
N ILE A 138 1.83 7.54 4.62
CA ILE A 138 1.53 6.17 4.20
C ILE A 138 2.81 5.33 4.31
N VAL A 139 2.73 4.27 5.10
CA VAL A 139 3.82 3.31 5.31
C VAL A 139 3.77 2.21 4.27
N GLU A 140 2.56 1.70 4.00
CA GLU A 140 2.34 0.62 3.03
C GLU A 140 0.93 0.67 2.49
N VAL A 141 0.78 0.46 1.18
CA VAL A 141 -0.51 0.24 0.53
C VAL A 141 -0.62 -1.25 0.22
N GLY A 142 -1.53 -1.92 0.89
CA GLY A 142 -1.86 -3.32 0.62
C GLY A 142 -3.21 -3.45 -0.10
N ASP A 143 -3.51 -4.65 -0.58
CA ASP A 143 -4.75 -4.92 -1.35
C ASP A 143 -6.04 -4.62 -0.57
N LYS A 144 -6.02 -4.86 0.74
CA LYS A 144 -7.20 -4.72 1.60
C LYS A 144 -7.10 -3.58 2.60
N VAL A 145 -5.89 -3.22 2.98
CA VAL A 145 -5.62 -2.30 4.07
C VAL A 145 -4.39 -1.46 3.73
N THR A 146 -4.46 -0.17 3.99
CA THR A 146 -3.33 0.76 3.92
C THR A 146 -2.84 1.07 5.31
N LEU A 147 -1.54 0.95 5.54
CA LEU A 147 -0.89 1.30 6.80
C LEU A 147 -0.43 2.75 6.76
N ALA A 148 -0.72 3.51 7.81
CA ALA A 148 -0.30 4.91 7.91
C ALA A 148 0.12 5.26 9.33
N ASP A 149 0.99 6.26 9.45
CA ASP A 149 1.38 6.89 10.70
C ASP A 149 0.81 8.31 10.72
N LEU A 150 0.16 8.67 11.84
CA LEU A 150 -0.37 10.01 12.08
C LEU A 150 0.44 10.65 13.21
N VAL A 151 1.19 11.68 12.88
CA VAL A 151 1.96 12.47 13.86
C VAL A 151 1.17 13.72 14.20
N ASN A 152 0.74 13.85 15.46
CA ASN A 152 -0.02 15.01 15.93
C ASN A 152 0.94 16.16 16.23
N ASP A 153 0.78 17.29 15.57
CA ASP A 153 1.56 18.52 15.80
C ASP A 153 0.75 19.61 16.52
N GLU A 154 -0.56 19.44 16.62
CA GLU A 154 -1.48 20.34 17.35
C GLU A 154 -2.57 19.57 18.08
N GLY A 155 -3.17 20.22 19.08
CA GLY A 155 -4.29 19.68 19.84
C GLY A 155 -3.89 18.86 21.07
N PRO A 156 -4.85 18.17 21.70
CA PRO A 156 -4.64 17.46 22.98
C PRO A 156 -3.61 16.33 22.90
N LEU A 157 -3.35 15.80 21.72
CA LEU A 157 -2.42 14.67 21.48
C LEU A 157 -1.12 15.12 20.82
N LYS A 158 -0.78 16.41 20.88
CA LYS A 158 0.44 16.99 20.31
C LYS A 158 1.68 16.20 20.74
N GLY A 159 2.54 15.86 19.76
CA GLY A 159 3.75 15.05 19.94
C GLY A 159 3.51 13.55 19.91
N GLY A 160 2.24 13.11 19.97
CA GLY A 160 1.89 11.69 19.86
C GLY A 160 1.88 11.20 18.43
N THR A 161 2.27 9.96 18.23
CA THR A 161 2.14 9.23 16.97
C THR A 161 1.11 8.14 17.11
N ALA A 162 0.12 8.13 16.22
CA ALA A 162 -0.82 7.04 16.10
C ALA A 162 -0.45 6.12 14.94
N LEU A 163 -0.35 4.83 15.22
CA LEU A 163 -0.16 3.78 14.21
C LEU A 163 -1.54 3.37 13.68
N ALA A 164 -1.81 3.56 12.41
CA ALA A 164 -3.15 3.43 11.85
C ALA A 164 -3.24 2.45 10.70
N ILE A 165 -4.43 1.89 10.53
CA ILE A 165 -4.86 1.17 9.34
C ILE A 165 -6.08 1.87 8.73
N PHE A 166 -6.12 1.88 7.40
CA PHE A 166 -7.21 2.46 6.64
C PHE A 166 -7.71 1.49 5.57
N ARG A 167 -9.01 1.53 5.29
CA ARG A 167 -9.62 0.88 4.13
C ARG A 167 -10.71 1.79 3.58
N ARG A 168 -10.68 2.03 2.28
CA ARG A 168 -11.70 2.81 1.60
C ARG A 168 -12.59 1.92 0.75
N ASP A 169 -13.90 2.03 0.94
CA ASP A 169 -14.93 1.35 0.18
C ASP A 169 -15.88 2.42 -0.40
N GLY A 170 -15.61 2.89 -1.62
CA GLY A 170 -16.37 3.96 -2.26
C GLY A 170 -16.35 5.26 -1.45
N GLU A 171 -17.51 5.70 -0.95
CA GLU A 171 -17.68 6.89 -0.13
C GLU A 171 -17.61 6.59 1.38
N THR A 172 -17.11 5.41 1.74
CA THR A 172 -16.86 5.01 3.13
C THR A 172 -15.37 4.87 3.37
N LEU A 173 -14.87 5.42 4.49
CA LEU A 173 -13.51 5.26 4.96
C LEU A 173 -13.54 4.59 6.33
N HIS A 174 -13.03 3.38 6.41
CA HIS A 174 -12.77 2.72 7.68
C HIS A 174 -11.37 3.09 8.13
N ALA A 175 -11.24 3.54 9.36
CA ALA A 175 -9.96 3.89 9.97
C ALA A 175 -9.89 3.33 11.37
N CYS A 176 -8.75 2.76 11.74
CA CYS A 176 -8.49 2.31 13.09
C CYS A 176 -7.05 2.68 13.45
N TRP A 177 -6.85 3.27 14.63
CA TRP A 177 -5.54 3.69 15.09
C TRP A 177 -5.32 3.41 16.57
N SER A 178 -4.06 3.32 16.95
CA SER A 178 -3.60 3.14 18.32
C SER A 178 -2.45 4.09 18.62
N TYR A 179 -2.42 4.64 19.81
CA TYR A 179 -1.31 5.45 20.32
C TYR A 179 -0.28 4.61 21.07
N THR A 180 -0.36 3.29 20.99
CA THR A 180 0.65 2.37 21.53
C THR A 180 1.71 2.03 20.48
N THR A 181 2.67 1.18 20.86
CA THR A 181 3.69 0.67 19.93
C THR A 181 3.18 -0.40 18.96
N THR A 182 1.93 -0.83 19.12
CA THR A 182 1.32 -1.89 18.29
C THR A 182 0.26 -1.29 17.37
N ARG A 183 0.41 -1.54 16.07
CA ARG A 183 -0.57 -1.15 15.05
C ARG A 183 -1.78 -2.08 15.10
N PRO A 184 -3.02 -1.55 14.95
CA PRO A 184 -4.21 -2.40 14.76
C PRO A 184 -4.05 -3.34 13.57
N THR A 185 -4.56 -4.55 13.69
CA THR A 185 -4.55 -5.57 12.63
C THR A 185 -5.92 -5.76 11.97
N ASP A 186 -6.96 -5.25 12.60
CA ASP A 186 -8.34 -5.25 12.11
C ASP A 186 -9.09 -3.97 12.55
N PHE A 187 -10.36 -3.85 12.14
CA PHE A 187 -11.20 -2.68 12.42
C PHE A 187 -12.13 -2.92 13.61
N LYS A 188 -11.58 -3.44 14.73
CA LYS A 188 -12.33 -3.66 15.97
C LYS A 188 -11.89 -2.72 17.05
N ASN A 189 -12.87 -2.12 17.76
CA ASN A 189 -12.65 -1.30 18.95
C ASN A 189 -12.33 -2.17 20.16
N GLU A 190 -11.14 -2.77 20.17
CA GLU A 190 -10.67 -3.64 21.25
C GLU A 190 -9.35 -3.10 21.83
N GLY A 191 -9.20 -3.18 23.14
CA GLY A 191 -8.01 -2.70 23.85
C GLY A 191 -7.79 -1.20 23.68
N ASN A 192 -6.66 -0.83 23.10
CA ASN A 192 -6.27 0.57 22.87
C ASN A 192 -6.52 1.04 21.42
N ASN A 193 -7.37 0.33 20.68
CA ASN A 193 -7.70 0.67 19.30
C ASN A 193 -8.92 1.58 19.25
N TYR A 194 -8.82 2.64 18.45
CA TYR A 194 -9.89 3.60 18.16
C TYR A 194 -10.30 3.42 16.70
N CYS A 195 -11.41 2.75 16.45
CA CYS A 195 -11.85 2.42 15.11
C CYS A 195 -13.16 3.15 14.77
N PHE A 196 -13.20 3.71 13.57
CA PHE A 196 -14.30 4.53 13.08
C PHE A 196 -14.67 4.14 11.64
N THR A 197 -15.94 4.31 11.33
CA THR A 197 -16.46 4.23 9.97
C THR A 197 -16.99 5.59 9.57
N PHE A 198 -16.29 6.23 8.67
CA PHE A 198 -16.61 7.57 8.19
C PHE A 198 -17.37 7.50 6.86
N LYS A 199 -18.25 8.46 6.64
CA LYS A 199 -18.87 8.76 5.34
C LYS A 199 -18.30 10.05 4.80
N ARG A 200 -18.09 10.13 3.49
CA ARG A 200 -17.63 11.37 2.85
C ARG A 200 -18.70 12.46 2.96
N VAL A 201 -18.30 13.62 3.43
CA VAL A 201 -19.17 14.81 3.42
C VAL A 201 -19.20 15.36 2.00
N LYS A 202 -20.38 15.39 1.39
CA LYS A 202 -20.57 16.04 0.08
C LYS A 202 -20.46 17.55 0.26
N LYS A 203 -19.76 18.19 -0.68
CA LYS A 203 -19.69 19.65 -0.75
C LYS A 203 -21.02 20.22 -1.20
#